data_767e7ae053c4b3d8a3451074f9092aaa
#
_entry.id   767e7ae053c4b3d8a3451074f9092aaa
#
_cell.length_a   1.000
_cell.length_b   1.000
_cell.length_c   1.000
_cell.angle_alpha   90.00
_cell.angle_beta   90.00
_cell.angle_gamma   90.00
#
_symmetry.space_group_name_H-M   'P 1'
#
loop_
_entity.id
_entity.type
_entity.pdbx_description
1 polymer ?
#
loop_
_entity_poly.entity_id
_entity_poly.type
_entity_poly.pdbx_seq_one_letter_code
_entity_poly.pdbx_strand_id
1 'polypeptide(L)'
;MSASSASRRRASALPAEQRREVLIEATLPLLLEHGTSVTTRQIAEAAGVAEGTIFRVFDDKDSLIAAVVDAAFDPTPFERGLAEIDLSIPVRDRAEQAVGLLQDRIESLGRLMLAVGLTRPPGKDASGRPSSPPTSIDALAAVLAPDADRLRRSPHEAAALLRSFTLASTLQMLAAEPLSAAEVVDVLLCGIGDESICTASLNTGENTSC
;
A
#
# COMPACT_ATOMS: atom_id res chain seq x y z
N MET A 1 14.64 -51.00 -31.32
CA MET A 1 15.11 -49.63 -31.10
C MET A 1 13.91 -48.70 -31.23
N SER A 2 13.27 -48.41 -30.13
CA SER A 2 12.06 -47.55 -30.12
C SER A 2 12.41 -46.25 -29.43
N ALA A 3 12.42 -45.16 -30.24
CA ALA A 3 12.65 -43.81 -29.78
C ALA A 3 11.37 -43.31 -29.08
N SER A 4 11.47 -43.11 -27.78
CA SER A 4 10.42 -42.48 -26.95
C SER A 4 10.33 -41.01 -27.32
N SER A 5 9.27 -40.62 -28.01
CA SER A 5 8.87 -39.25 -28.27
C SER A 5 8.34 -38.63 -26.97
N ALA A 6 9.22 -37.94 -26.23
CA ALA A 6 8.80 -37.12 -25.12
C ALA A 6 7.94 -35.93 -25.65
N SER A 7 6.65 -36.10 -25.57
CA SER A 7 5.66 -35.00 -25.82
C SER A 7 5.99 -33.86 -24.88
N ARG A 8 6.55 -32.77 -25.40
CA ARG A 8 6.69 -31.49 -24.72
C ARG A 8 5.29 -30.96 -24.44
N ARG A 9 4.76 -31.18 -23.23
CA ARG A 9 3.53 -30.55 -22.76
C ARG A 9 3.67 -29.04 -22.99
N ARG A 10 2.96 -28.52 -23.96
CA ARG A 10 2.77 -27.06 -24.09
C ARG A 10 2.11 -26.61 -22.78
N ALA A 11 2.81 -25.77 -22.01
CA ALA A 11 2.18 -25.08 -20.88
C ALA A 11 0.91 -24.41 -21.39
N SER A 12 -0.22 -24.69 -20.75
CA SER A 12 -1.50 -24.09 -21.09
C SER A 12 -1.33 -22.58 -21.07
N ALA A 13 -1.69 -21.92 -22.18
CA ALA A 13 -1.59 -20.47 -22.27
C ALA A 13 -2.47 -19.87 -21.17
N LEU A 14 -1.87 -19.07 -20.27
CA LEU A 14 -2.60 -18.34 -19.22
C LEU A 14 -3.80 -17.59 -19.84
N PRO A 15 -4.95 -17.50 -19.15
CA PRO A 15 -6.03 -16.60 -19.52
C PRO A 15 -5.54 -15.17 -19.71
N ALA A 16 -6.24 -14.37 -20.50
CA ALA A 16 -5.82 -12.99 -20.83
C ALA A 16 -5.63 -12.14 -19.57
N GLU A 17 -6.53 -12.27 -18.59
CA GLU A 17 -6.48 -11.55 -17.33
C GLU A 17 -5.24 -11.94 -16.50
N GLN A 18 -4.99 -13.21 -16.33
CA GLN A 18 -3.79 -13.66 -15.60
C GLN A 18 -2.49 -13.23 -16.28
N ARG A 19 -2.46 -13.14 -17.62
CA ARG A 19 -1.31 -12.57 -18.33
C ARG A 19 -1.13 -11.09 -18.05
N ARG A 20 -2.24 -10.37 -17.93
CA ARG A 20 -2.25 -8.95 -17.58
C ARG A 20 -1.67 -8.74 -16.18
N GLU A 21 -2.12 -9.50 -15.20
CA GLU A 21 -1.63 -9.47 -13.82
C GLU A 21 -0.12 -9.77 -13.75
N VAL A 22 0.34 -10.84 -14.37
CA VAL A 22 1.77 -11.21 -14.41
C VAL A 22 2.63 -10.10 -15.01
N LEU A 23 2.16 -9.44 -16.07
CA LEU A 23 2.88 -8.31 -16.67
C LEU A 23 2.93 -7.09 -15.73
N ILE A 24 1.83 -6.77 -15.06
CA ILE A 24 1.76 -5.68 -14.08
C ILE A 24 2.72 -5.95 -12.91
N GLU A 25 2.65 -7.14 -12.31
CA GLU A 25 3.49 -7.53 -11.18
C GLU A 25 4.99 -7.52 -11.53
N ALA A 26 5.36 -8.04 -12.70
CA ALA A 26 6.74 -8.04 -13.15
C ALA A 26 7.28 -6.65 -13.50
N THR A 27 6.40 -5.71 -13.87
CA THR A 27 6.80 -4.37 -14.29
C THR A 27 7.06 -3.45 -13.11
N LEU A 28 6.34 -3.60 -11.99
CA LEU A 28 6.44 -2.71 -10.83
C LEU A 28 7.88 -2.56 -10.29
N PRO A 29 8.62 -3.65 -9.98
CA PRO A 29 10.00 -3.53 -9.50
C PRO A 29 10.92 -2.86 -10.52
N LEU A 30 10.72 -3.12 -11.82
CA LEU A 30 11.50 -2.49 -12.88
C LEU A 30 11.24 -0.98 -13.00
N LEU A 31 9.99 -0.54 -12.77
CA LEU A 31 9.67 0.88 -12.71
C LEU A 31 10.35 1.57 -11.52
N LEU A 32 10.40 0.90 -10.37
CA LEU A 32 11.08 1.45 -9.18
C LEU A 32 12.61 1.58 -9.39
N GLU A 33 13.22 0.70 -10.19
CA GLU A 33 14.66 0.70 -10.47
C GLU A 33 15.03 1.61 -11.65
N HIS A 34 14.27 1.57 -12.75
CA HIS A 34 14.63 2.20 -14.02
C HIS A 34 13.73 3.36 -14.41
N GLY A 35 12.67 3.62 -13.64
CA GLY A 35 11.64 4.59 -13.99
C GLY A 35 10.97 4.26 -15.32
N THR A 36 10.52 5.29 -16.02
CA THR A 36 9.89 5.15 -17.34
C THR A 36 10.86 4.78 -18.47
N SER A 37 12.19 4.70 -18.20
CA SER A 37 13.17 4.24 -19.18
C SER A 37 13.21 2.71 -19.33
N VAL A 38 12.49 1.96 -18.50
CA VAL A 38 12.32 0.50 -18.63
C VAL A 38 11.88 0.12 -20.05
N THR A 39 12.49 -0.93 -20.60
CA THR A 39 12.19 -1.41 -21.94
C THR A 39 11.19 -2.57 -21.92
N THR A 40 10.40 -2.72 -23.00
CA THR A 40 9.48 -3.86 -23.17
C THR A 40 10.22 -5.20 -23.13
N ARG A 41 11.45 -5.24 -23.59
CA ARG A 41 12.31 -6.42 -23.51
C ARG A 41 12.62 -6.81 -22.06
N GLN A 42 13.02 -5.86 -21.21
CA GLN A 42 13.25 -6.11 -19.78
C GLN A 42 11.98 -6.62 -19.08
N ILE A 43 10.83 -6.00 -19.38
CA ILE A 43 9.55 -6.42 -18.84
C ILE A 43 9.22 -7.85 -19.27
N ALA A 44 9.37 -8.18 -20.56
CA ALA A 44 9.09 -9.51 -21.08
C ALA A 44 9.99 -10.59 -20.44
N GLU A 45 11.27 -10.26 -20.23
CA GLU A 45 12.25 -11.12 -19.57
C GLU A 45 11.86 -11.37 -18.11
N ALA A 46 11.53 -10.32 -17.37
CA ALA A 46 11.08 -10.41 -15.96
C ALA A 46 9.77 -11.19 -15.81
N ALA A 47 8.83 -11.00 -16.73
CA ALA A 47 7.55 -11.71 -16.76
C ALA A 47 7.65 -13.15 -17.30
N GLY A 48 8.80 -13.57 -17.84
CA GLY A 48 8.99 -14.89 -18.44
C GLY A 48 8.16 -15.12 -19.71
N VAL A 49 7.88 -14.08 -20.49
CA VAL A 49 7.08 -14.15 -21.71
C VAL A 49 7.84 -13.63 -22.95
N ALA A 50 7.34 -13.92 -24.13
CA ALA A 50 7.86 -13.29 -25.34
C ALA A 50 7.42 -11.81 -25.40
N GLU A 51 8.29 -10.91 -25.86
CA GLU A 51 8.02 -9.46 -25.92
C GLU A 51 6.72 -9.14 -26.68
N GLY A 52 6.45 -9.82 -27.79
CA GLY A 52 5.18 -9.67 -28.53
C GLY A 52 3.92 -10.04 -27.72
N THR A 53 4.07 -10.68 -26.56
CA THR A 53 2.94 -10.98 -25.65
C THR A 53 2.44 -9.71 -24.98
N ILE A 54 3.33 -8.75 -24.68
CA ILE A 54 2.98 -7.47 -24.09
C ILE A 54 1.97 -6.76 -24.97
N PHE A 55 2.27 -6.65 -26.28
CA PHE A 55 1.43 -5.95 -27.26
C PHE A 55 0.14 -6.68 -27.65
N ARG A 56 -0.08 -7.90 -27.12
CA ARG A 56 -1.38 -8.58 -27.20
C ARG A 56 -2.30 -8.26 -26.01
N VAL A 57 -1.74 -7.69 -24.96
CA VAL A 57 -2.44 -7.39 -23.68
C VAL A 57 -2.56 -5.89 -23.48
N PHE A 58 -1.57 -5.12 -23.90
CA PHE A 58 -1.47 -3.67 -23.80
C PHE A 58 -1.15 -3.08 -25.17
N ASP A 59 -1.79 -1.96 -25.51
CA ASP A 59 -1.60 -1.30 -26.81
C ASP A 59 -0.16 -0.77 -26.98
N ASP A 60 0.41 -0.29 -25.88
CA ASP A 60 1.76 0.25 -25.81
C ASP A 60 2.37 0.11 -24.39
N LYS A 61 3.61 0.56 -24.24
CA LYS A 61 4.31 0.57 -22.95
C LYS A 61 3.63 1.51 -21.94
N ASP A 62 3.12 2.64 -22.40
CA ASP A 62 2.54 3.65 -21.53
C ASP A 62 1.22 3.16 -20.92
N SER A 63 0.42 2.40 -21.69
CA SER A 63 -0.79 1.74 -21.18
C SER A 63 -0.48 0.65 -20.15
N LEU A 64 0.65 -0.06 -20.28
CA LEU A 64 1.12 -1.00 -19.26
C LEU A 64 1.56 -0.24 -18.00
N ILE A 65 2.35 0.84 -18.13
CA ILE A 65 2.76 1.66 -16.99
C ILE A 65 1.54 2.25 -16.26
N ALA A 66 0.57 2.76 -17.00
CA ALA A 66 -0.67 3.25 -16.42
C ALA A 66 -1.40 2.16 -15.63
N ALA A 67 -1.47 0.94 -16.16
CA ALA A 67 -2.08 -0.18 -15.46
C ALA A 67 -1.33 -0.59 -14.18
N VAL A 68 0.01 -0.49 -14.18
CA VAL A 68 0.83 -0.72 -12.97
C VAL A 68 0.54 0.34 -11.92
N VAL A 69 0.45 1.60 -12.32
CA VAL A 69 0.08 2.70 -11.41
C VAL A 69 -1.31 2.48 -10.84
N ASP A 70 -2.31 2.18 -11.68
CA ASP A 70 -3.68 1.92 -11.22
C ASP A 70 -3.75 0.76 -10.21
N ALA A 71 -3.04 -0.34 -10.50
CA ALA A 71 -2.97 -1.49 -9.60
C ALA A 71 -2.28 -1.14 -8.26
N ALA A 72 -1.22 -0.33 -8.28
CA ALA A 72 -0.55 0.11 -7.08
C ALA A 72 -1.44 1.04 -6.23
N PHE A 73 -2.29 1.84 -6.85
CA PHE A 73 -3.22 2.73 -6.15
C PHE A 73 -4.52 2.04 -5.70
N ASP A 74 -4.75 0.76 -6.02
CA ASP A 74 -5.87 -0.01 -5.49
C ASP A 74 -5.83 -0.04 -3.96
N PRO A 75 -6.87 0.42 -3.24
CA PRO A 75 -6.90 0.41 -1.79
C PRO A 75 -7.10 -0.99 -1.18
N THR A 76 -7.59 -1.96 -1.96
CA THR A 76 -8.03 -3.27 -1.48
C THR A 76 -6.97 -4.03 -0.67
N PRO A 77 -5.69 -4.10 -1.06
CA PRO A 77 -4.66 -4.77 -0.27
C PRO A 77 -4.43 -4.11 1.10
N PHE A 78 -4.47 -2.78 1.15
CA PHE A 78 -4.34 -2.01 2.39
C PHE A 78 -5.54 -2.24 3.32
N GLU A 79 -6.77 -2.16 2.79
CA GLU A 79 -8.00 -2.41 3.54
C GLU A 79 -8.04 -3.83 4.11
N ARG A 80 -7.54 -4.81 3.36
CA ARG A 80 -7.41 -6.19 3.84
C ARG A 80 -6.41 -6.27 4.99
N GLY A 81 -5.24 -5.65 4.89
CA GLY A 81 -4.26 -5.61 5.98
C GLY A 81 -4.84 -4.99 7.25
N LEU A 82 -5.63 -3.92 7.14
CA LEU A 82 -6.34 -3.34 8.29
C LEU A 82 -7.39 -4.28 8.88
N ALA A 83 -8.10 -5.03 8.05
CA ALA A 83 -9.12 -5.99 8.50
C ALA A 83 -8.52 -7.23 9.20
N GLU A 84 -7.23 -7.51 9.00
CA GLU A 84 -6.50 -8.60 9.67
C GLU A 84 -5.98 -8.20 11.07
N ILE A 85 -6.04 -6.91 11.44
CA ILE A 85 -5.64 -6.45 12.78
C ILE A 85 -6.59 -7.03 13.83
N ASP A 86 -6.01 -7.67 14.85
CA ASP A 86 -6.78 -8.22 15.99
C ASP A 86 -7.40 -7.09 16.82
N LEU A 87 -8.72 -6.98 16.78
CA LEU A 87 -9.47 -5.96 17.50
C LEU A 87 -9.53 -6.20 19.02
N SER A 88 -9.06 -7.34 19.54
CA SER A 88 -9.04 -7.65 20.98
C SER A 88 -7.84 -7.05 21.72
N ILE A 89 -6.78 -6.66 21.01
CA ILE A 89 -5.59 -6.04 21.61
C ILE A 89 -5.84 -4.55 21.96
N PRO A 90 -5.03 -3.91 22.81
CA PRO A 90 -5.20 -2.50 23.16
C PRO A 90 -5.28 -1.57 21.95
N VAL A 91 -6.07 -0.51 22.07
CA VAL A 91 -6.27 0.47 20.98
C VAL A 91 -4.96 1.08 20.47
N ARG A 92 -3.97 1.27 21.37
CA ARG A 92 -2.64 1.74 21.01
C ARG A 92 -1.97 0.79 20.02
N ASP A 93 -1.89 -0.50 20.37
CA ASP A 93 -1.19 -1.50 19.57
C ASP A 93 -1.87 -1.68 18.20
N ARG A 94 -3.22 -1.60 18.15
CA ARG A 94 -3.97 -1.59 16.89
C ARG A 94 -3.66 -0.37 16.05
N ALA A 95 -3.64 0.81 16.69
CA ALA A 95 -3.35 2.06 16.00
C ALA A 95 -1.91 2.08 15.46
N GLU A 96 -0.93 1.55 16.21
CA GLU A 96 0.46 1.42 15.75
C GLU A 96 0.57 0.51 14.53
N GLN A 97 -0.10 -0.65 14.54
CA GLN A 97 -0.16 -1.55 13.37
C GLN A 97 -0.79 -0.86 12.17
N ALA A 98 -1.91 -0.15 12.36
CA ALA A 98 -2.60 0.57 11.29
C ALA A 98 -1.75 1.71 10.72
N VAL A 99 -1.02 2.44 11.58
CA VAL A 99 -0.09 3.50 11.16
C VAL A 99 1.08 2.89 10.38
N GLY A 100 1.66 1.78 10.83
CA GLY A 100 2.73 1.08 10.13
C GLY A 100 2.32 0.69 8.70
N LEU A 101 1.15 0.04 8.55
CA LEU A 101 0.60 -0.30 7.23
C LEU A 101 0.39 0.95 6.35
N LEU A 102 -0.06 2.05 6.96
CA LEU A 102 -0.28 3.30 6.26
C LEU A 102 1.04 3.94 5.81
N GLN A 103 2.08 3.94 6.66
CA GLN A 103 3.41 4.44 6.33
C GLN A 103 4.03 3.66 5.18
N ASP A 104 4.04 2.32 5.23
CA ASP A 104 4.53 1.45 4.17
C ASP A 104 3.84 1.74 2.83
N ARG A 105 2.52 1.97 2.88
CA ARG A 105 1.75 2.32 1.69
C ARG A 105 2.12 3.70 1.14
N ILE A 106 2.21 4.73 2.00
CA ILE A 106 2.58 6.08 1.61
C ILE A 106 3.97 6.08 0.95
N GLU A 107 4.94 5.40 1.55
CA GLU A 107 6.30 5.30 1.02
C GLU A 107 6.35 4.56 -0.32
N SER A 108 5.64 3.44 -0.43
CA SER A 108 5.59 2.64 -1.66
C SER A 108 4.98 3.44 -2.81
N LEU A 109 3.86 4.13 -2.56
CA LEU A 109 3.21 4.99 -3.55
C LEU A 109 4.09 6.20 -3.89
N GLY A 110 4.74 6.82 -2.90
CA GLY A 110 5.65 7.95 -3.11
C GLY A 110 6.82 7.57 -4.00
N ARG A 111 7.46 6.42 -3.75
CA ARG A 111 8.54 5.90 -4.60
C ARG A 111 8.08 5.63 -6.03
N LEU A 112 6.91 5.03 -6.21
CA LEU A 112 6.36 4.78 -7.54
C LEU A 112 6.06 6.09 -8.26
N MET A 113 5.39 7.04 -7.60
CA MET A 113 5.10 8.36 -8.20
C MET A 113 6.37 9.06 -8.67
N LEU A 114 7.42 9.06 -7.84
CA LEU A 114 8.72 9.63 -8.20
C LEU A 114 9.32 8.91 -9.41
N ALA A 115 9.31 7.58 -9.43
CA ALA A 115 9.87 6.77 -10.50
C ALA A 115 9.19 7.00 -11.86
N VAL A 116 7.87 7.22 -11.86
CA VAL A 116 7.11 7.49 -13.10
C VAL A 116 6.87 8.98 -13.38
N GLY A 117 7.44 9.89 -12.56
CA GLY A 117 7.34 11.33 -12.75
C GLY A 117 5.96 11.93 -12.44
N LEU A 118 5.16 11.26 -11.60
CA LEU A 118 3.87 11.78 -11.17
C LEU A 118 4.05 12.79 -10.02
N THR A 119 3.49 13.97 -10.18
CA THR A 119 3.51 15.04 -9.15
C THR A 119 2.29 15.00 -8.23
N ARG A 120 1.28 14.21 -8.57
CA ARG A 120 0.05 13.99 -7.79
C ARG A 120 -0.50 12.60 -8.05
N PRO A 121 -1.27 12.04 -7.11
CA PRO A 121 -1.98 10.77 -7.33
C PRO A 121 -2.87 10.82 -8.57
N PRO A 122 -3.07 9.69 -9.27
CA PRO A 122 -3.99 9.64 -10.39
C PRO A 122 -5.41 10.01 -9.93
N GLY A 123 -6.07 10.88 -10.69
CA GLY A 123 -7.45 11.29 -10.40
C GLY A 123 -8.51 10.41 -11.06
N LYS A 124 -8.08 9.56 -11.97
CA LYS A 124 -8.91 8.58 -12.69
C LYS A 124 -8.08 7.35 -13.00
N ASP A 125 -8.73 6.19 -12.97
CA ASP A 125 -8.13 4.93 -13.43
C ASP A 125 -8.02 4.90 -14.99
N ALA A 126 -7.38 3.85 -15.51
CA ALA A 126 -7.23 3.68 -16.96
C ALA A 126 -8.58 3.58 -17.71
N SER A 127 -9.69 3.27 -17.02
CA SER A 127 -11.05 3.24 -17.57
C SER A 127 -11.75 4.60 -17.54
N GLY A 128 -11.09 5.64 -16.96
CA GLY A 128 -11.63 6.99 -16.82
C GLY A 128 -12.57 7.18 -15.62
N ARG A 129 -12.69 6.18 -14.74
CA ARG A 129 -13.44 6.30 -13.48
C ARG A 129 -12.63 7.09 -12.46
N PRO A 130 -13.29 7.82 -11.54
CA PRO A 130 -12.58 8.43 -10.42
C PRO A 130 -11.80 7.36 -9.67
N SER A 131 -10.50 7.58 -9.48
CA SER A 131 -9.67 6.68 -8.66
C SER A 131 -10.16 6.75 -7.22
N SER A 132 -10.31 5.60 -6.59
CA SER A 132 -10.57 5.53 -5.16
C SER A 132 -9.39 6.17 -4.40
N PRO A 133 -9.65 6.83 -3.25
CA PRO A 133 -8.56 7.26 -2.40
C PRO A 133 -7.65 6.07 -2.07
N PRO A 134 -6.32 6.24 -2.11
CA PRO A 134 -5.39 5.13 -1.87
C PRO A 134 -5.44 4.60 -0.42
N THR A 135 -6.18 5.26 0.45
CA THR A 135 -6.36 4.90 1.86
C THR A 135 -7.81 5.14 2.27
N SER A 136 -8.47 4.08 2.71
CA SER A 136 -9.85 4.15 3.18
C SER A 136 -9.93 4.69 4.61
N ILE A 137 -10.72 5.75 4.82
CA ILE A 137 -11.01 6.24 6.18
C ILE A 137 -11.91 5.26 6.91
N ASP A 138 -12.84 4.61 6.22
CA ASP A 138 -13.78 3.66 6.81
C ASP A 138 -13.05 2.44 7.40
N ALA A 139 -12.07 1.91 6.68
CA ALA A 139 -11.25 0.79 7.16
C ALA A 139 -10.38 1.18 8.37
N LEU A 140 -9.78 2.37 8.36
CA LEU A 140 -9.07 2.90 9.52
C LEU A 140 -10.00 3.16 10.72
N ALA A 141 -11.20 3.69 10.48
CA ALA A 141 -12.18 3.93 11.52
C ALA A 141 -12.65 2.63 12.18
N ALA A 142 -12.77 1.53 11.40
CA ALA A 142 -13.13 0.22 11.93
C ALA A 142 -12.10 -0.30 12.95
N VAL A 143 -10.81 -0.01 12.78
CA VAL A 143 -9.74 -0.37 13.74
C VAL A 143 -9.91 0.36 15.08
N LEU A 144 -10.45 1.58 15.06
CA LEU A 144 -10.65 2.43 16.25
C LEU A 144 -12.04 2.25 16.89
N ALA A 145 -13.00 1.71 16.15
CA ALA A 145 -14.41 1.63 16.55
C ALA A 145 -14.67 0.90 17.88
N PRO A 146 -13.92 -0.16 18.28
CA PRO A 146 -14.15 -0.82 19.57
C PRO A 146 -13.95 0.07 20.80
N ASP A 147 -13.17 1.16 20.68
CA ASP A 147 -12.91 2.12 21.77
C ASP A 147 -13.57 3.49 21.50
N ALA A 148 -14.65 3.53 20.74
CA ALA A 148 -15.31 4.78 20.33
C ALA A 148 -15.74 5.67 21.52
N ASP A 149 -16.12 5.06 22.64
CA ASP A 149 -16.50 5.71 23.90
C ASP A 149 -15.33 6.35 24.65
N ARG A 150 -14.09 5.92 24.35
CA ARG A 150 -12.84 6.45 24.92
C ARG A 150 -12.17 7.49 24.04
N LEU A 151 -12.71 7.75 22.86
CA LEU A 151 -12.22 8.76 21.93
C LEU A 151 -12.98 10.08 22.12
N ARG A 152 -12.26 11.21 22.13
CA ARG A 152 -12.87 12.57 22.15
C ARG A 152 -13.52 12.93 20.80
N ARG A 153 -13.31 12.14 19.77
CA ARG A 153 -13.80 12.30 18.40
C ARG A 153 -14.45 11.00 17.93
N SER A 154 -15.33 11.09 16.97
CA SER A 154 -15.83 9.87 16.34
C SER A 154 -14.68 9.05 15.71
N PRO A 155 -14.82 7.72 15.58
CA PRO A 155 -13.81 6.90 14.94
C PRO A 155 -13.41 7.38 13.53
N HIS A 156 -14.36 7.93 12.75
CA HIS A 156 -14.08 8.49 11.43
C HIS A 156 -13.24 9.77 11.47
N GLU A 157 -13.55 10.68 12.40
CA GLU A 157 -12.76 11.89 12.60
C GLU A 157 -11.36 11.55 13.10
N ALA A 158 -11.24 10.60 14.04
CA ALA A 158 -9.97 10.11 14.54
C ALA A 158 -9.14 9.46 13.43
N ALA A 159 -9.76 8.61 12.60
CA ALA A 159 -9.12 7.98 11.44
C ALA A 159 -8.66 9.02 10.39
N ALA A 160 -9.46 10.06 10.15
CA ALA A 160 -9.09 11.14 9.24
C ALA A 160 -7.89 11.94 9.76
N LEU A 161 -7.83 12.23 11.06
CA LEU A 161 -6.68 12.89 11.70
C LEU A 161 -5.44 11.98 11.66
N LEU A 162 -5.59 10.71 12.01
CA LEU A 162 -4.52 9.72 11.97
C LEU A 162 -3.93 9.63 10.56
N ARG A 163 -4.76 9.46 9.54
CA ARG A 163 -4.30 9.43 8.15
C ARG A 163 -3.56 10.70 7.74
N SER A 164 -4.13 11.87 8.07
CA SER A 164 -3.56 13.15 7.67
C SER A 164 -2.22 13.42 8.35
N PHE A 165 -2.12 13.12 9.64
CA PHE A 165 -0.89 13.31 10.40
C PHE A 165 0.19 12.30 9.97
N THR A 166 -0.17 11.02 9.77
CA THR A 166 0.75 10.00 9.24
C THR A 166 1.27 10.42 7.87
N LEU A 167 0.40 10.88 6.97
CA LEU A 167 0.82 11.36 5.65
C LEU A 167 1.83 12.52 5.77
N ALA A 168 1.54 13.50 6.61
CA ALA A 168 2.41 14.66 6.81
C ALA A 168 3.76 14.29 7.45
N SER A 169 3.77 13.34 8.39
CA SER A 169 4.98 12.91 9.10
C SER A 169 5.83 11.88 8.33
N THR A 170 5.26 11.21 7.33
CA THR A 170 5.97 10.21 6.52
C THR A 170 6.59 10.82 5.26
N LEU A 171 5.94 11.84 4.66
CA LEU A 171 6.49 12.48 3.47
C LEU A 171 7.72 13.33 3.84
N GLN A 172 8.90 12.91 3.40
CA GLN A 172 10.19 13.60 3.62
C GLN A 172 10.19 15.06 3.17
N MET A 173 9.28 15.45 2.30
CA MET A 173 9.09 16.84 1.84
C MET A 173 8.51 17.73 2.94
N LEU A 174 7.83 17.16 3.94
CA LEU A 174 7.13 17.88 5.01
C LEU A 174 7.79 17.67 6.37
N ALA A 175 8.54 16.59 6.57
CA ALA A 175 9.25 16.28 7.82
C ALA A 175 10.74 16.04 7.53
N ALA A 176 11.62 16.65 8.34
CA ALA A 176 13.06 16.44 8.24
C ALA A 176 13.45 14.99 8.63
N GLU A 177 12.76 14.43 9.61
CA GLU A 177 12.86 13.04 10.03
C GLU A 177 11.44 12.45 10.13
N PRO A 178 11.17 11.30 9.47
CA PRO A 178 9.88 10.62 9.59
C PRO A 178 9.66 10.16 11.04
N LEU A 179 8.44 10.35 11.55
CA LEU A 179 8.06 9.80 12.84
C LEU A 179 7.81 8.30 12.71
N SER A 180 8.19 7.54 13.74
CA SER A 180 7.79 6.14 13.86
C SER A 180 6.28 5.99 14.08
N ALA A 181 5.73 4.80 13.84
CA ALA A 181 4.32 4.53 14.09
C ALA A 181 3.93 4.80 15.54
N ALA A 182 4.79 4.42 16.49
CA ALA A 182 4.58 4.67 17.91
C ALA A 182 4.50 6.17 18.23
N GLU A 183 5.42 6.98 17.71
CA GLU A 183 5.42 8.44 17.92
C GLU A 183 4.19 9.11 17.31
N VAL A 184 3.77 8.68 16.11
CA VAL A 184 2.52 9.16 15.46
C VAL A 184 1.33 8.85 16.36
N VAL A 185 1.25 7.64 16.90
CA VAL A 185 0.13 7.21 17.76
C VAL A 185 0.17 7.93 19.09
N ASP A 186 1.34 8.15 19.71
CA ASP A 186 1.49 8.91 20.96
C ASP A 186 0.91 10.31 20.83
N VAL A 187 1.34 11.05 19.82
CA VAL A 187 0.84 12.42 19.58
C VAL A 187 -0.67 12.44 19.38
N LEU A 188 -1.21 11.48 18.62
CA LEU A 188 -2.63 11.46 18.30
C LEU A 188 -3.50 10.99 19.45
N LEU A 189 -3.15 9.90 20.13
CA LEU A 189 -3.96 9.37 21.23
C LEU A 189 -3.98 10.33 22.42
N CYS A 190 -2.88 10.99 22.73
CA CYS A 190 -2.88 12.05 23.76
C CYS A 190 -3.71 13.26 23.34
N GLY A 191 -3.83 13.56 22.04
CA GLY A 191 -4.65 14.65 21.54
C GLY A 191 -6.13 14.32 21.32
N ILE A 192 -6.46 13.07 20.92
CA ILE A 192 -7.83 12.65 20.56
C ILE A 192 -8.43 11.63 21.54
N GLY A 193 -7.64 11.02 22.41
CA GLY A 193 -8.07 10.13 23.47
C GLY A 193 -8.44 10.86 24.76
N ASP A 194 -9.10 10.20 25.68
CA ASP A 194 -9.23 10.64 27.06
C ASP A 194 -7.97 10.35 27.88
N GLU A 195 -7.93 10.80 29.16
CA GLU A 195 -6.77 10.58 30.03
C GLU A 195 -6.44 9.10 30.26
N SER A 196 -7.41 8.19 30.14
CA SER A 196 -7.21 6.76 30.37
C SER A 196 -6.39 6.09 29.27
N ILE A 197 -6.46 6.59 28.03
CA ILE A 197 -5.64 6.11 26.92
C ILE A 197 -4.21 6.65 27.02
N CYS A 198 -4.05 7.92 27.45
CA CYS A 198 -2.76 8.58 27.53
C CYS A 198 -1.89 8.01 28.67
N THR A 199 -2.48 7.75 29.84
CA THR A 199 -1.74 7.26 31.01
C THR A 199 -1.30 5.79 30.90
N ALA A 200 -1.96 4.98 30.08
CA ALA A 200 -1.53 3.60 29.81
C ALA A 200 -0.13 3.52 29.13
N SER A 201 0.30 4.60 28.48
CA SER A 201 1.60 4.69 27.80
C SER A 201 2.77 4.95 28.74
N LEU A 202 2.53 5.58 29.88
CA LEU A 202 3.58 5.97 30.83
C LEU A 202 3.98 4.84 31.77
N ASN A 203 3.16 3.79 31.90
CA ASN A 203 3.39 2.69 32.84
C ASN A 203 4.19 1.51 32.27
N THR A 204 4.55 1.51 31.00
CA THR A 204 5.38 0.44 30.37
C THR A 204 6.88 0.76 30.36
N GLY A 205 7.30 1.94 30.81
CA GLY A 205 8.68 2.43 30.72
C GLY A 205 9.52 2.41 32.00
N GLU A 206 8.97 2.08 33.16
CA GLU A 206 9.74 2.09 34.41
C GLU A 206 9.58 0.80 35.22
N ASN A 207 10.31 -0.23 34.87
CA ASN A 207 10.77 -1.25 35.82
C ASN A 207 12.10 -1.86 35.36
N THR A 208 13.13 -1.05 35.31
CA THR A 208 14.51 -1.55 35.36
C THR A 208 15.20 -0.78 36.52
N SER A 209 14.97 -1.22 37.73
CA SER A 209 15.74 -0.82 38.88
C SER A 209 16.72 -1.92 39.27
N CYS A 210 17.97 -1.53 39.37
CA CYS A 210 19.13 -2.14 40.03
C CYS A 210 19.61 -3.50 39.57
#